data_231ff937e46e1b794cf86a8204638793
#
_entry.id   231ff937e46e1b794cf86a8204638793
#
_cell.length_a   1.000
_cell.length_b   1.000
_cell.length_c   1.000
_cell.angle_alpha   90.00
_cell.angle_beta   90.00
_cell.angle_gamma   90.00
#
_symmetry.space_group_name_H-M   'P 1'
#
loop_
_entity.id
_entity.type
_entity.pdbx_description
1 polymer ?
#
loop_
_entity_poly.entity_id
_entity_poly.type
_entity_poly.pdbx_seq_one_letter_code
_entity_poly.pdbx_strand_id
1 'polypeptide(L)'
;MKKKPLPLVGPITYYLPIVNGRFSTVGQTDEVRLIVKAEGRVVRGEFEGMDRFYGLIRKDGRNFLTAAVIALFGAVGADDSLLFDTVLKDIAAFPARYGSPEAKAAVEIVMVWVRNFLRAPLACPEWLERLDLSVLPAEWRRQAAYLSVGCLERKGEYKAAAVLADALLNLEAEKAVRATAADIYLKMAKAAVCRDEGRLEESGRWCRAVVESARPRGIVLPFLGLMMGPKSAMERALASGAPELLAKIKRKTNGYFRNLVRYHNRYTGDKVSDALTPREFYLAQSLKRGLTYKEVAARLGVSVANVHNLVVAVHEKLHIRSNREIEGKVW
;
A
#
# COMPACT_ATOMS: atom_id res chain seq x y z
N MET A 1 -16.36 -30.48 -19.88
CA MET A 1 -16.42 -29.49 -18.77
C MET A 1 -15.88 -28.15 -19.25
N LYS A 2 -16.63 -27.06 -19.16
CA LYS A 2 -16.09 -25.70 -19.44
C LYS A 2 -15.04 -25.38 -18.36
N LYS A 3 -13.80 -25.08 -18.78
CA LYS A 3 -12.75 -24.63 -17.84
C LYS A 3 -13.28 -23.41 -17.08
N LYS A 4 -13.20 -23.43 -15.73
CA LYS A 4 -13.45 -22.22 -14.94
C LYS A 4 -12.49 -21.11 -15.39
N PRO A 5 -12.95 -19.87 -15.57
CA PRO A 5 -12.04 -18.76 -15.88
C PRO A 5 -11.05 -18.57 -14.73
N LEU A 6 -9.81 -18.15 -15.06
CA LEU A 6 -8.79 -17.86 -14.05
C LEU A 6 -9.29 -16.82 -13.03
N PRO A 7 -8.96 -16.97 -11.74
CA PRO A 7 -9.33 -15.99 -10.73
C PRO A 7 -8.66 -14.65 -11.01
N LEU A 8 -9.32 -13.54 -10.60
CA LEU A 8 -8.69 -12.23 -10.57
C LEU A 8 -7.84 -12.11 -9.30
N VAL A 9 -6.67 -11.44 -9.41
CA VAL A 9 -5.70 -11.32 -8.34
C VAL A 9 -5.38 -9.86 -8.05
N GLY A 10 -5.66 -9.40 -6.85
CA GLY A 10 -5.38 -8.04 -6.39
C GLY A 10 -6.38 -6.97 -6.86
N PRO A 11 -6.17 -5.71 -6.49
CA PRO A 11 -7.07 -4.60 -6.74
C PRO A 11 -7.30 -4.35 -8.24
N ILE A 12 -8.55 -4.26 -8.66
CA ILE A 12 -8.94 -4.06 -10.08
C ILE A 12 -8.78 -2.61 -10.50
N THR A 13 -9.19 -1.65 -9.65
CA THR A 13 -9.20 -0.23 -10.00
C THR A 13 -7.81 0.33 -10.20
N TYR A 14 -6.77 -0.33 -9.70
CA TYR A 14 -5.39 0.06 -9.95
C TYR A 14 -5.03 -0.01 -11.45
N TYR A 15 -5.76 -0.82 -12.22
CA TYR A 15 -5.49 -1.06 -13.63
C TYR A 15 -6.61 -0.63 -14.56
N LEU A 16 -7.74 -0.17 -14.02
CA LEU A 16 -8.82 0.34 -14.85
C LEU A 16 -8.52 1.77 -15.30
N PRO A 17 -8.78 2.08 -16.57
CA PRO A 17 -8.67 3.44 -17.08
C PRO A 17 -9.60 4.38 -16.32
N ILE A 18 -9.17 5.61 -16.19
CA ILE A 18 -9.92 6.67 -15.56
C ILE A 18 -10.49 7.55 -16.64
N VAL A 19 -11.81 7.61 -16.70
CA VAL A 19 -12.57 8.45 -17.63
C VAL A 19 -13.40 9.43 -16.81
N ASN A 20 -13.23 10.74 -17.08
CA ASN A 20 -13.95 11.81 -16.36
C ASN A 20 -13.88 11.69 -14.83
N GLY A 21 -12.71 11.38 -14.29
CA GLY A 21 -12.48 11.21 -12.85
C GLY A 21 -13.06 9.94 -12.21
N ARG A 22 -13.56 9.00 -13.02
CA ARG A 22 -14.14 7.72 -12.56
C ARG A 22 -13.43 6.54 -13.20
N PHE A 23 -13.37 5.40 -12.50
CA PHE A 23 -12.93 4.15 -13.11
C PHE A 23 -13.95 3.69 -14.15
N SER A 24 -13.49 3.35 -15.35
CA SER A 24 -14.37 2.87 -16.41
C SER A 24 -14.80 1.42 -16.11
N THR A 25 -16.10 1.20 -16.03
CA THR A 25 -16.72 -0.12 -15.84
C THR A 25 -17.57 -0.55 -17.05
N VAL A 26 -17.40 0.11 -18.19
CA VAL A 26 -18.13 -0.22 -19.42
C VAL A 26 -17.77 -1.66 -19.84
N GLY A 27 -18.79 -2.46 -20.14
CA GLY A 27 -18.64 -3.86 -20.53
C GLY A 27 -18.36 -4.85 -19.37
N GLN A 28 -18.31 -4.38 -18.12
CA GLN A 28 -18.06 -5.23 -16.96
C GLN A 28 -19.37 -5.81 -16.38
N THR A 29 -19.26 -6.98 -15.72
CA THR A 29 -20.36 -7.61 -14.98
C THR A 29 -20.78 -6.79 -13.77
N ASP A 30 -21.99 -7.02 -13.24
CA ASP A 30 -22.48 -6.32 -12.04
C ASP A 30 -21.62 -6.60 -10.81
N GLU A 31 -21.08 -7.81 -10.67
CA GLU A 31 -20.14 -8.15 -9.59
C GLU A 31 -18.86 -7.33 -9.69
N VAL A 32 -18.29 -7.18 -10.88
CA VAL A 32 -17.10 -6.32 -11.10
C VAL A 32 -17.42 -4.85 -10.82
N ARG A 33 -18.60 -4.36 -11.21
CA ARG A 33 -19.05 -2.99 -10.88
C ARG A 33 -19.16 -2.78 -9.38
N LEU A 34 -19.70 -3.77 -8.65
CA LEU A 34 -19.78 -3.75 -7.19
C LEU A 34 -18.38 -3.68 -6.56
N ILE A 35 -17.44 -4.49 -7.03
CA ILE A 35 -16.04 -4.50 -6.56
C ILE A 35 -15.38 -3.14 -6.81
N VAL A 36 -15.49 -2.60 -8.03
CA VAL A 36 -14.93 -1.28 -8.39
C VAL A 36 -15.50 -0.17 -7.52
N LYS A 37 -16.80 -0.22 -7.20
CA LYS A 37 -17.44 0.75 -6.32
C LYS A 37 -16.88 0.65 -4.88
N ALA A 38 -16.73 -0.55 -4.34
CA ALA A 38 -16.19 -0.79 -3.02
C ALA A 38 -14.71 -0.36 -2.93
N GLU A 39 -13.91 -0.76 -3.92
CA GLU A 39 -12.50 -0.37 -4.01
C GLU A 39 -12.34 1.14 -4.14
N GLY A 40 -13.17 1.79 -4.97
CA GLY A 40 -13.21 3.24 -5.11
C GLY A 40 -13.50 3.96 -3.79
N ARG A 41 -14.33 3.39 -2.90
CA ARG A 41 -14.55 3.90 -1.55
C ARG A 41 -13.31 3.72 -0.68
N VAL A 42 -12.74 2.52 -0.65
CA VAL A 42 -11.54 2.21 0.14
C VAL A 42 -10.37 3.11 -0.23
N VAL A 43 -10.08 3.33 -1.52
CA VAL A 43 -8.98 4.21 -1.93
C VAL A 43 -9.22 5.68 -1.57
N ARG A 44 -10.48 6.10 -1.39
CA ARG A 44 -10.83 7.42 -0.85
C ARG A 44 -10.85 7.49 0.68
N GLY A 45 -10.51 6.39 1.37
CA GLY A 45 -10.51 6.31 2.83
C GLY A 45 -11.93 6.23 3.43
N GLU A 46 -12.88 5.66 2.72
CA GLU A 46 -14.26 5.41 3.14
C GLU A 46 -14.40 3.91 3.40
N PHE A 47 -14.21 3.49 4.65
CA PHE A 47 -14.01 2.08 5.00
C PHE A 47 -15.26 1.36 5.52
N GLU A 48 -16.31 2.09 5.86
CA GLU A 48 -17.53 1.54 6.45
C GLU A 48 -18.30 0.66 5.46
N GLY A 49 -19.00 -0.38 5.95
CA GLY A 49 -19.88 -1.25 5.18
C GLY A 49 -19.17 -2.25 4.27
N MET A 50 -17.89 -2.54 4.52
CA MET A 50 -17.15 -3.55 3.78
C MET A 50 -17.58 -4.98 4.14
N ASP A 51 -18.12 -5.21 5.32
CA ASP A 51 -18.79 -6.44 5.75
C ASP A 51 -19.96 -6.80 4.83
N ARG A 52 -20.86 -5.84 4.57
CA ARG A 52 -21.99 -6.00 3.66
C ARG A 52 -21.53 -6.27 2.22
N PHE A 53 -20.54 -5.49 1.75
CA PHE A 53 -19.96 -5.72 0.43
C PHE A 53 -19.42 -7.15 0.32
N TYR A 54 -18.61 -7.58 1.30
CA TYR A 54 -17.99 -8.90 1.30
C TYR A 54 -19.03 -10.04 1.36
N GLY A 55 -20.13 -9.84 2.07
CA GLY A 55 -21.25 -10.78 2.16
C GLY A 55 -21.95 -11.04 0.81
N LEU A 56 -21.89 -10.09 -0.14
CA LEU A 56 -22.48 -10.22 -1.48
C LEU A 56 -21.58 -10.98 -2.48
N ILE A 57 -20.32 -11.22 -2.15
CA ILE A 57 -19.35 -11.83 -3.07
C ILE A 57 -19.40 -13.36 -2.98
N ARG A 58 -19.46 -14.01 -4.14
CA ARG A 58 -19.40 -15.47 -4.24
C ARG A 58 -18.00 -15.98 -3.89
N LYS A 59 -17.91 -16.84 -2.87
CA LYS A 59 -16.63 -17.34 -2.33
C LYS A 59 -15.88 -18.30 -3.26
N ASP A 60 -16.57 -18.90 -4.23
CA ASP A 60 -16.03 -19.77 -5.27
C ASP A 60 -15.89 -19.08 -6.63
N GLY A 61 -16.23 -17.80 -6.69
CA GLY A 61 -16.22 -17.00 -7.91
C GLY A 61 -14.81 -16.55 -8.33
N ARG A 62 -14.68 -16.21 -9.61
CA ARG A 62 -13.45 -15.66 -10.18
C ARG A 62 -12.98 -14.38 -9.47
N ASN A 63 -13.90 -13.56 -9.02
CA ASN A 63 -13.63 -12.23 -8.49
C ASN A 63 -13.38 -12.23 -6.97
N PHE A 64 -13.50 -13.40 -6.32
CA PHE A 64 -13.44 -13.51 -4.87
C PHE A 64 -12.15 -12.95 -4.27
N LEU A 65 -10.99 -13.38 -4.78
CA LEU A 65 -9.69 -12.98 -4.22
C LEU A 65 -9.45 -11.46 -4.30
N THR A 66 -9.87 -10.82 -5.39
CA THR A 66 -9.83 -9.37 -5.52
C THR A 66 -10.73 -8.68 -4.50
N ALA A 67 -11.96 -9.15 -4.35
CA ALA A 67 -12.90 -8.61 -3.37
C ALA A 67 -12.40 -8.81 -1.92
N ALA A 68 -11.76 -9.95 -1.66
CA ALA A 68 -11.15 -10.25 -0.37
C ALA A 68 -10.03 -9.26 0.00
N VAL A 69 -9.14 -8.93 -0.93
CA VAL A 69 -8.09 -7.90 -0.71
C VAL A 69 -8.71 -6.54 -0.38
N ILE A 70 -9.76 -6.15 -1.11
CA ILE A 70 -10.45 -4.87 -0.87
C ILE A 70 -11.14 -4.86 0.49
N ALA A 71 -11.79 -5.97 0.86
CA ALA A 71 -12.43 -6.13 2.16
C ALA A 71 -11.41 -6.08 3.31
N LEU A 72 -10.21 -6.68 3.15
CA LEU A 72 -9.13 -6.57 4.13
C LEU A 72 -8.65 -5.13 4.31
N PHE A 73 -8.46 -4.38 3.23
CA PHE A 73 -8.08 -2.97 3.32
C PHE A 73 -9.16 -2.15 4.05
N GLY A 74 -10.42 -2.44 3.75
CA GLY A 74 -11.55 -1.82 4.43
C GLY A 74 -11.64 -2.19 5.91
N ALA A 75 -11.45 -3.47 6.24
CA ALA A 75 -11.47 -3.97 7.62
C ALA A 75 -10.40 -3.28 8.49
N VAL A 76 -9.17 -3.15 7.99
CA VAL A 76 -8.11 -2.40 8.69
C VAL A 76 -8.50 -0.93 8.87
N GLY A 77 -9.04 -0.30 7.83
CA GLY A 77 -9.44 1.11 7.90
C GLY A 77 -10.60 1.39 8.84
N ALA A 78 -11.56 0.46 8.95
CA ALA A 78 -12.74 0.53 9.82
C ALA A 78 -12.51 -0.02 11.22
N ASP A 79 -11.35 -0.66 11.48
CA ASP A 79 -11.05 -1.40 12.70
C ASP A 79 -11.99 -2.60 12.95
N ASP A 80 -12.36 -3.30 11.88
CA ASP A 80 -13.26 -4.47 11.91
C ASP A 80 -12.45 -5.78 11.94
N SER A 81 -12.20 -6.27 13.15
CA SER A 81 -11.40 -7.49 13.35
C SER A 81 -12.12 -8.76 12.93
N LEU A 82 -13.45 -8.80 13.04
CA LEU A 82 -14.24 -9.97 12.65
C LEU A 82 -14.19 -10.16 11.11
N LEU A 83 -14.40 -9.08 10.37
CA LEU A 83 -14.27 -9.11 8.91
C LEU A 83 -12.85 -9.51 8.49
N PHE A 84 -11.83 -8.94 9.13
CA PHE A 84 -10.44 -9.24 8.84
C PHE A 84 -10.12 -10.74 8.96
N ASP A 85 -10.46 -11.35 10.10
CA ASP A 85 -10.20 -12.78 10.33
C ASP A 85 -11.01 -13.68 9.40
N THR A 86 -12.27 -13.30 9.16
CA THR A 86 -13.14 -14.04 8.23
C THR A 86 -12.55 -14.05 6.83
N VAL A 87 -12.09 -12.90 6.33
CA VAL A 87 -11.51 -12.79 5.00
C VAL A 87 -10.21 -13.59 4.88
N LEU A 88 -9.32 -13.51 5.85
CA LEU A 88 -8.08 -14.32 5.83
C LEU A 88 -8.36 -15.83 5.80
N LYS A 89 -9.31 -16.28 6.62
CA LYS A 89 -9.75 -17.70 6.63
C LYS A 89 -10.32 -18.11 5.26
N ASP A 90 -11.13 -17.28 4.66
CA ASP A 90 -11.73 -17.55 3.36
C ASP A 90 -10.69 -17.56 2.23
N ILE A 91 -9.67 -16.67 2.24
CA ILE A 91 -8.54 -16.69 1.31
C ILE A 91 -7.79 -18.01 1.44
N ALA A 92 -7.46 -18.45 2.65
CA ALA A 92 -6.75 -19.70 2.90
C ALA A 92 -7.53 -20.92 2.40
N ALA A 93 -8.86 -20.89 2.47
CA ALA A 93 -9.73 -21.98 2.00
C ALA A 93 -10.00 -21.95 0.49
N PHE A 94 -9.64 -20.88 -0.23
CA PHE A 94 -10.00 -20.70 -1.63
C PHE A 94 -9.44 -21.76 -2.57
N PRO A 95 -8.17 -22.23 -2.46
CA PRO A 95 -7.63 -23.25 -3.37
C PRO A 95 -8.45 -24.55 -3.36
N ALA A 96 -8.91 -24.98 -2.19
CA ALA A 96 -9.74 -26.17 -2.07
C ALA A 96 -11.13 -26.00 -2.71
N ARG A 97 -11.73 -24.80 -2.57
CA ARG A 97 -13.04 -24.48 -3.16
C ARG A 97 -12.98 -24.30 -4.68
N TYR A 98 -11.91 -23.70 -5.17
CA TYR A 98 -11.74 -23.45 -6.62
C TYR A 98 -11.25 -24.70 -7.37
N GLY A 99 -10.43 -25.53 -6.74
CA GLY A 99 -10.02 -26.85 -7.21
C GLY A 99 -9.08 -26.84 -8.42
N SER A 100 -8.18 -25.84 -8.53
CA SER A 100 -7.18 -25.81 -9.60
C SER A 100 -5.79 -25.38 -9.10
N PRO A 101 -4.70 -25.81 -9.78
CA PRO A 101 -3.34 -25.36 -9.47
C PRO A 101 -3.18 -23.83 -9.55
N GLU A 102 -3.86 -23.19 -10.48
CA GLU A 102 -3.83 -21.75 -10.67
C GLU A 102 -4.42 -21.02 -9.45
N ALA A 103 -5.35 -21.66 -8.73
CA ALA A 103 -5.90 -21.08 -7.51
C ALA A 103 -4.84 -20.94 -6.40
N LYS A 104 -3.88 -21.85 -6.31
CA LYS A 104 -2.76 -21.75 -5.36
C LYS A 104 -1.87 -20.56 -5.71
N ALA A 105 -1.45 -20.43 -6.96
CA ALA A 105 -0.63 -19.32 -7.43
C ALA A 105 -1.38 -17.98 -7.26
N ALA A 106 -2.69 -17.94 -7.48
CA ALA A 106 -3.51 -16.76 -7.25
C ALA A 106 -3.51 -16.33 -5.76
N VAL A 107 -3.61 -17.30 -4.85
CA VAL A 107 -3.52 -17.03 -3.41
C VAL A 107 -2.13 -16.55 -3.02
N GLU A 108 -1.05 -17.09 -3.60
CA GLU A 108 0.32 -16.59 -3.37
C GLU A 108 0.43 -15.09 -3.71
N ILE A 109 -0.05 -14.69 -4.88
CA ILE A 109 -0.08 -13.26 -5.30
C ILE A 109 -0.87 -12.43 -4.30
N VAL A 110 -2.06 -12.88 -3.92
CA VAL A 110 -2.92 -12.17 -2.96
C VAL A 110 -2.26 -12.06 -1.59
N MET A 111 -1.57 -13.10 -1.13
CA MET A 111 -0.84 -13.06 0.14
C MET A 111 0.37 -12.12 0.10
N VAL A 112 1.01 -11.95 -1.05
CA VAL A 112 2.03 -10.89 -1.23
C VAL A 112 1.40 -9.50 -1.09
N TRP A 113 0.21 -9.26 -1.67
CA TRP A 113 -0.55 -8.03 -1.45
C TRP A 113 -0.84 -7.78 0.04
N VAL A 114 -1.35 -8.78 0.74
CA VAL A 114 -1.69 -8.70 2.17
C VAL A 114 -0.46 -8.40 3.01
N ARG A 115 0.64 -9.12 2.80
CA ARG A 115 1.89 -8.92 3.53
C ARG A 115 2.51 -7.53 3.28
N ASN A 116 2.49 -7.08 2.03
CA ASN A 116 2.94 -5.73 1.70
C ASN A 116 2.10 -4.67 2.38
N PHE A 117 0.79 -4.82 2.34
CA PHE A 117 -0.15 -3.90 2.97
C PHE A 117 0.03 -3.84 4.49
N LEU A 118 0.10 -4.99 5.15
CA LEU A 118 0.26 -5.10 6.60
C LEU A 118 1.69 -4.85 7.09
N ARG A 119 2.66 -4.61 6.22
CA ARG A 119 4.09 -4.52 6.59
C ARG A 119 4.63 -5.79 7.26
N ALA A 120 3.99 -6.93 7.05
CA ALA A 120 4.40 -8.22 7.58
C ALA A 120 5.66 -8.75 6.86
N PRO A 121 6.43 -9.67 7.47
CA PRO A 121 7.59 -10.26 6.82
C PRO A 121 7.25 -10.79 5.43
N LEU A 122 8.10 -10.47 4.44
CA LEU A 122 7.90 -10.92 3.07
C LEU A 122 8.30 -12.40 2.95
N ALA A 123 7.32 -13.28 2.84
CA ALA A 123 7.54 -14.59 2.27
C ALA A 123 7.17 -14.49 0.79
N CYS A 124 8.15 -14.25 -0.06
CA CYS A 124 7.95 -14.13 -1.49
C CYS A 124 7.98 -15.50 -2.13
N PRO A 125 7.10 -15.79 -3.11
CA PRO A 125 7.27 -16.93 -3.98
C PRO A 125 8.58 -16.83 -4.76
N GLU A 126 9.18 -17.97 -5.11
CA GLU A 126 10.47 -18.03 -5.82
C GLU A 126 10.48 -17.23 -7.13
N TRP A 127 9.38 -17.28 -7.89
CA TRP A 127 9.20 -16.52 -9.12
C TRP A 127 9.29 -14.99 -8.90
N LEU A 128 8.82 -14.51 -7.74
CA LEU A 128 8.89 -13.08 -7.40
C LEU A 128 10.30 -12.67 -6.95
N GLU A 129 10.98 -13.53 -6.22
CA GLU A 129 12.36 -13.30 -5.79
C GLU A 129 13.33 -13.24 -6.96
N ARG A 130 13.11 -14.10 -7.96
CA ARG A 130 13.89 -14.14 -9.20
C ARG A 130 13.43 -13.15 -10.26
N LEU A 131 12.31 -12.44 -10.03
CA LEU A 131 11.63 -11.60 -11.02
C LEU A 131 11.27 -12.34 -12.31
N ASP A 132 11.08 -13.66 -12.21
CA ASP A 132 10.65 -14.51 -13.35
C ASP A 132 9.12 -14.56 -13.41
N LEU A 133 8.53 -13.58 -14.09
CA LEU A 133 7.09 -13.53 -14.28
C LEU A 133 6.60 -14.42 -15.43
N SER A 134 7.50 -15.10 -16.15
CA SER A 134 7.14 -15.98 -17.28
C SER A 134 6.35 -17.21 -16.81
N VAL A 135 6.58 -17.65 -15.57
CA VAL A 135 5.88 -18.77 -14.92
C VAL A 135 4.41 -18.49 -14.61
N LEU A 136 3.99 -17.22 -14.66
CA LEU A 136 2.63 -16.81 -14.35
C LEU A 136 1.76 -16.70 -15.61
N PRO A 137 0.44 -16.95 -15.51
CA PRO A 137 -0.50 -16.57 -16.55
C PRO A 137 -0.34 -15.11 -16.98
N ALA A 138 -0.47 -14.83 -18.28
CA ALA A 138 -0.23 -13.50 -18.84
C ALA A 138 -1.06 -12.40 -18.15
N GLU A 139 -2.30 -12.73 -17.76
CA GLU A 139 -3.24 -11.82 -17.09
C GLU A 139 -2.75 -11.36 -15.71
N TRP A 140 -1.86 -12.11 -15.06
CA TRP A 140 -1.38 -11.80 -13.71
C TRP A 140 -0.02 -11.10 -13.69
N ARG A 141 0.74 -11.16 -14.80
CA ARG A 141 2.12 -10.64 -14.88
C ARG A 141 2.22 -9.17 -14.54
N ARG A 142 1.27 -8.37 -15.02
CA ARG A 142 1.24 -6.93 -14.72
C ARG A 142 1.08 -6.65 -13.22
N GLN A 143 0.19 -7.35 -12.54
CA GLN A 143 -0.02 -7.20 -11.09
C GLN A 143 1.18 -7.73 -10.30
N ALA A 144 1.76 -8.85 -10.73
CA ALA A 144 2.97 -9.39 -10.14
C ALA A 144 4.16 -8.43 -10.29
N ALA A 145 4.36 -7.84 -11.47
CA ALA A 145 5.41 -6.83 -11.70
C ALA A 145 5.23 -5.60 -10.79
N TYR A 146 4.00 -5.13 -10.62
CA TYR A 146 3.70 -4.06 -9.67
C TYR A 146 4.05 -4.46 -8.22
N LEU A 147 3.70 -5.66 -7.79
CA LEU A 147 4.05 -6.17 -6.46
C LEU A 147 5.56 -6.27 -6.26
N SER A 148 6.31 -6.62 -7.31
CA SER A 148 7.78 -6.67 -7.27
C SER A 148 8.39 -5.32 -6.90
N VAL A 149 7.82 -4.20 -7.36
CA VAL A 149 8.30 -2.86 -6.95
C VAL A 149 8.21 -2.70 -5.44
N GLY A 150 7.06 -2.99 -4.83
CA GLY A 150 6.88 -2.91 -3.38
C GLY A 150 7.76 -3.87 -2.60
N CYS A 151 8.02 -5.07 -3.14
CA CYS A 151 8.92 -6.04 -2.51
C CYS A 151 10.39 -5.57 -2.55
N LEU A 152 10.85 -5.02 -3.68
CA LEU A 152 12.17 -4.42 -3.81
C LEU A 152 12.37 -3.25 -2.85
N GLU A 153 11.40 -2.35 -2.73
CA GLU A 153 11.44 -1.25 -1.76
C GLU A 153 11.60 -1.76 -0.32
N ARG A 154 10.87 -2.83 0.04
CA ARG A 154 10.94 -3.41 1.39
C ARG A 154 12.25 -4.12 1.67
N LYS A 155 12.91 -4.66 0.64
CA LYS A 155 14.28 -5.22 0.73
C LYS A 155 15.36 -4.13 0.78
N GLY A 156 15.01 -2.86 0.58
CA GLY A 156 15.95 -1.75 0.48
C GLY A 156 16.63 -1.63 -0.89
N GLU A 157 16.16 -2.38 -1.87
CA GLU A 157 16.67 -2.38 -3.26
C GLU A 157 16.04 -1.23 -4.06
N TYR A 158 16.16 -0.01 -3.56
CA TYR A 158 15.46 1.17 -4.08
C TYR A 158 15.77 1.47 -5.55
N LYS A 159 17.03 1.26 -5.99
CA LYS A 159 17.40 1.50 -7.39
C LYS A 159 16.68 0.53 -8.34
N ALA A 160 16.65 -0.75 -7.99
CA ALA A 160 15.95 -1.77 -8.78
C ALA A 160 14.42 -1.48 -8.80
N ALA A 161 13.85 -1.10 -7.66
CA ALA A 161 12.45 -0.69 -7.56
C ALA A 161 12.15 0.50 -8.49
N ALA A 162 13.02 1.50 -8.56
CA ALA A 162 12.85 2.66 -9.42
C ALA A 162 12.93 2.33 -10.91
N VAL A 163 13.87 1.47 -11.31
CA VAL A 163 14.02 1.02 -12.71
C VAL A 163 12.77 0.25 -13.14
N LEU A 164 12.29 -0.67 -12.31
CA LEU A 164 11.08 -1.43 -12.60
C LEU A 164 9.84 -0.52 -12.65
N ALA A 165 9.74 0.45 -11.75
CA ALA A 165 8.64 1.42 -11.75
C ALA A 165 8.65 2.28 -13.02
N ASP A 166 9.82 2.72 -13.52
CA ASP A 166 9.95 3.43 -14.79
C ASP A 166 9.51 2.57 -15.97
N ALA A 167 9.95 1.33 -16.02
CA ALA A 167 9.54 0.41 -17.10
C ALA A 167 8.01 0.24 -17.13
N LEU A 168 7.37 0.08 -15.96
CA LEU A 168 5.92 -0.06 -15.87
C LEU A 168 5.18 1.23 -16.27
N LEU A 169 5.66 2.41 -15.85
CA LEU A 169 5.08 3.69 -16.22
C LEU A 169 5.20 3.95 -17.74
N ASN A 170 6.33 3.61 -18.35
CA ASN A 170 6.55 3.78 -19.78
C ASN A 170 5.67 2.84 -20.62
N LEU A 171 5.51 1.58 -20.20
CA LEU A 171 4.60 0.64 -20.87
C LEU A 171 3.15 1.15 -20.91
N GLU A 172 2.72 1.85 -19.88
CA GLU A 172 1.38 2.44 -19.82
C GLU A 172 1.26 3.67 -20.73
N ALA A 173 2.30 4.51 -20.77
CA ALA A 173 2.33 5.69 -21.65
C ALA A 173 2.28 5.32 -23.13
N GLU A 174 3.02 4.29 -23.56
CA GLU A 174 3.04 3.80 -24.96
C GLU A 174 1.67 3.27 -25.40
N LYS A 175 0.88 2.70 -24.49
CA LYS A 175 -0.45 2.16 -24.82
C LYS A 175 -1.56 3.20 -24.85
N ALA A 176 -1.24 4.49 -24.73
CA ALA A 176 -2.20 5.58 -24.54
C ALA A 176 -3.23 5.27 -23.43
N VAL A 177 -2.86 4.44 -22.46
CA VAL A 177 -3.69 4.10 -21.32
C VAL A 177 -3.73 5.32 -20.41
N ARG A 178 -4.94 5.76 -20.09
CA ARG A 178 -5.13 6.88 -19.15
C ARG A 178 -4.58 6.47 -17.79
N ALA A 179 -4.05 7.43 -17.02
CA ALA A 179 -3.49 7.20 -15.69
C ALA A 179 -4.36 6.27 -14.83
N THR A 180 -3.73 5.32 -14.16
CA THR A 180 -4.38 4.35 -13.26
C THR A 180 -4.05 4.67 -11.81
N ALA A 181 -4.73 4.02 -10.87
CA ALA A 181 -4.38 4.18 -9.45
C ALA A 181 -3.00 3.58 -9.12
N ALA A 182 -2.53 2.58 -9.88
CA ALA A 182 -1.19 2.00 -9.72
C ALA A 182 -0.09 3.03 -9.97
N ASP A 183 -0.28 3.95 -10.91
CA ASP A 183 0.70 4.99 -11.24
C ASP A 183 1.05 5.86 -10.04
N ILE A 184 0.10 6.04 -9.11
CA ILE A 184 0.33 6.82 -7.88
C ILE A 184 1.45 6.18 -7.08
N TYR A 185 1.39 4.88 -6.83
CA TYR A 185 2.39 4.15 -6.06
C TYR A 185 3.73 4.07 -6.78
N LEU A 186 3.73 3.86 -8.11
CA LEU A 186 4.95 3.83 -8.91
C LEU A 186 5.66 5.20 -8.89
N LYS A 187 4.90 6.30 -9.01
CA LYS A 187 5.43 7.67 -8.88
C LYS A 187 5.93 7.96 -7.47
N MET A 188 5.29 7.40 -6.43
CA MET A 188 5.75 7.51 -5.04
C MET A 188 7.08 6.79 -4.83
N ALA A 189 7.26 5.60 -5.39
CA ALA A 189 8.53 4.87 -5.39
C ALA A 189 9.63 5.71 -6.03
N LYS A 190 9.39 6.30 -7.19
CA LYS A 190 10.32 7.21 -7.87
C LYS A 190 10.67 8.42 -7.01
N ALA A 191 9.68 9.06 -6.39
CA ALA A 191 9.92 10.20 -5.51
C ALA A 191 10.80 9.83 -4.32
N ALA A 192 10.61 8.64 -3.73
CA ALA A 192 11.39 8.14 -2.62
C ALA A 192 12.86 7.90 -3.00
N VAL A 193 13.10 7.21 -4.13
CA VAL A 193 14.46 6.95 -4.61
C VAL A 193 15.19 8.25 -4.93
N CYS A 194 14.57 9.18 -5.66
CA CYS A 194 15.18 10.48 -5.98
C CYS A 194 15.55 11.25 -4.71
N ARG A 195 14.71 11.20 -3.67
CA ARG A 195 15.02 11.81 -2.37
C ARG A 195 16.25 11.16 -1.70
N ASP A 196 16.29 9.83 -1.68
CA ASP A 196 17.35 9.08 -1.01
C ASP A 196 18.70 9.20 -1.74
N GLU A 197 18.68 9.49 -3.04
CA GLU A 197 19.86 9.83 -3.86
C GLU A 197 20.24 11.33 -3.82
N GLY A 198 19.52 12.15 -3.05
CA GLY A 198 19.78 13.59 -2.95
C GLY A 198 19.25 14.43 -4.13
N ARG A 199 18.56 13.83 -5.09
CA ARG A 199 17.93 14.49 -6.25
C ARG A 199 16.61 15.16 -5.87
N LEU A 200 16.68 16.16 -4.98
CA LEU A 200 15.52 16.74 -4.29
C LEU A 200 14.52 17.43 -5.23
N GLU A 201 15.00 18.11 -6.28
CA GLU A 201 14.13 18.75 -7.27
C GLU A 201 13.32 17.72 -8.06
N GLU A 202 13.97 16.63 -8.47
CA GLU A 202 13.32 15.55 -9.19
C GLU A 202 12.32 14.83 -8.29
N SER A 203 12.68 14.55 -7.04
CA SER A 203 11.74 14.05 -6.03
C SER A 203 10.51 14.94 -5.90
N GLY A 204 10.70 16.27 -5.88
CA GLY A 204 9.61 17.24 -5.85
C GLY A 204 8.72 17.19 -7.11
N ARG A 205 9.30 16.97 -8.30
CA ARG A 205 8.50 16.78 -9.54
C ARG A 205 7.62 15.53 -9.45
N TRP A 206 8.19 14.41 -8.99
CA TRP A 206 7.43 13.17 -8.79
C TRP A 206 6.33 13.33 -7.74
N CYS A 207 6.57 14.03 -6.63
CA CYS A 207 5.53 14.33 -5.64
C CYS A 207 4.37 15.12 -6.25
N ARG A 208 4.63 16.12 -7.09
CA ARG A 208 3.57 16.86 -7.81
C ARG A 208 2.77 15.94 -8.74
N ALA A 209 3.46 15.10 -9.51
CA ALA A 209 2.80 14.13 -10.39
C ALA A 209 1.92 13.12 -9.65
N VAL A 210 2.31 12.73 -8.43
CA VAL A 210 1.47 11.93 -7.52
C VAL A 210 0.18 12.68 -7.17
N VAL A 211 0.30 13.94 -6.75
CA VAL A 211 -0.85 14.76 -6.34
C VAL A 211 -1.80 15.00 -7.51
N GLU A 212 -1.27 15.29 -8.69
CA GLU A 212 -2.05 15.46 -9.94
C GLU A 212 -2.86 14.20 -10.28
N SER A 213 -2.28 13.01 -10.06
CA SER A 213 -2.96 11.73 -10.29
C SER A 213 -4.02 11.42 -9.23
N ALA A 214 -3.79 11.79 -7.96
CA ALA A 214 -4.67 11.48 -6.84
C ALA A 214 -5.84 12.44 -6.68
N ARG A 215 -5.61 13.75 -6.91
CA ARG A 215 -6.57 14.83 -6.65
C ARG A 215 -7.93 14.63 -7.35
N PRO A 216 -8.01 14.35 -8.65
CA PRO A 216 -9.30 14.31 -9.36
C PRO A 216 -10.28 13.26 -8.81
N ARG A 217 -9.78 12.29 -8.04
CA ARG A 217 -10.56 11.17 -7.48
C ARG A 217 -10.64 11.17 -5.96
N GLY A 218 -9.97 12.12 -5.32
CA GLY A 218 -9.88 12.15 -3.87
C GLY A 218 -9.19 10.91 -3.28
N ILE A 219 -8.22 10.33 -3.98
CA ILE A 219 -7.49 9.15 -3.53
C ILE A 219 -6.64 9.50 -2.30
N VAL A 220 -6.88 8.80 -1.20
CA VAL A 220 -6.28 9.06 0.12
C VAL A 220 -5.42 7.89 0.59
N LEU A 221 -5.84 6.65 0.31
CA LEU A 221 -5.23 5.43 0.87
C LEU A 221 -3.69 5.36 0.72
N PRO A 222 -3.08 5.67 -0.44
CA PRO A 222 -1.62 5.62 -0.59
C PRO A 222 -0.87 6.55 0.38
N PHE A 223 -1.50 7.63 0.80
CA PHE A 223 -0.90 8.63 1.70
C PHE A 223 -1.06 8.28 3.18
N LEU A 224 -2.05 7.46 3.55
CA LEU A 224 -2.32 7.11 4.95
C LEU A 224 -1.21 6.26 5.57
N GLY A 225 -0.53 5.44 4.77
CA GLY A 225 0.65 4.66 5.19
C GLY A 225 1.98 5.40 5.06
N LEU A 226 1.97 6.63 4.50
CA LEU A 226 3.16 7.45 4.38
C LEU A 226 3.44 8.19 5.68
N MET A 227 4.66 8.05 6.15
CA MET A 227 5.18 8.82 7.27
C MET A 227 5.68 10.17 6.76
N MET A 228 4.73 11.06 6.38
CA MET A 228 5.06 12.38 5.87
C MET A 228 5.55 13.29 7.00
N GLY A 229 6.80 13.74 6.90
CA GLY A 229 7.26 14.83 7.75
C GLY A 229 6.60 16.17 7.35
N PRO A 230 6.37 17.09 8.30
CA PRO A 230 5.96 18.44 7.97
C PRO A 230 7.01 19.09 7.07
N LYS A 231 6.55 19.81 6.05
CA LYS A 231 7.39 20.42 5.01
C LYS A 231 8.16 19.43 4.12
N SER A 232 7.81 18.14 4.14
CA SER A 232 8.32 17.19 3.14
C SER A 232 7.91 17.61 1.73
N ALA A 233 8.62 17.12 0.71
CA ALA A 233 8.27 17.40 -0.69
C ALA A 233 6.82 17.01 -1.00
N MET A 234 6.35 15.90 -0.46
CA MET A 234 4.97 15.42 -0.63
C MET A 234 3.96 16.35 0.05
N GLU A 235 4.22 16.77 1.30
CA GLU A 235 3.32 17.69 2.00
C GLU A 235 3.25 19.05 1.30
N ARG A 236 4.39 19.57 0.83
CA ARG A 236 4.40 20.81 0.03
C ARG A 236 3.60 20.67 -1.28
N ALA A 237 3.77 19.54 -1.98
CA ALA A 237 3.02 19.28 -3.21
C ALA A 237 1.51 19.19 -2.95
N LEU A 238 1.09 18.52 -1.87
CA LEU A 238 -0.32 18.45 -1.47
C LEU A 238 -0.86 19.82 -1.04
N ALA A 239 -0.10 20.58 -0.25
CA ALA A 239 -0.53 21.90 0.22
C ALA A 239 -0.74 22.89 -0.94
N SER A 240 0.12 22.85 -1.96
CA SER A 240 0.00 23.73 -3.13
C SER A 240 -1.00 23.22 -4.18
N GLY A 241 -1.07 21.91 -4.40
CA GLY A 241 -1.86 21.31 -5.49
C GLY A 241 -3.23 20.76 -5.08
N ALA A 242 -3.43 20.41 -3.79
CA ALA A 242 -4.64 19.76 -3.31
C ALA A 242 -4.83 19.96 -1.79
N PRO A 243 -5.04 21.19 -1.27
CA PRO A 243 -5.12 21.47 0.17
C PRO A 243 -6.26 20.72 0.86
N GLU A 244 -7.40 20.56 0.22
CA GLU A 244 -8.54 19.79 0.76
C GLU A 244 -8.20 18.31 0.92
N LEU A 245 -7.47 17.74 -0.06
CA LEU A 245 -6.98 16.36 0.02
C LEU A 245 -5.99 16.21 1.19
N LEU A 246 -5.07 17.16 1.37
CA LEU A 246 -4.14 17.18 2.51
C LEU A 246 -4.88 17.22 3.84
N ALA A 247 -5.92 18.07 3.98
CA ALA A 247 -6.73 18.13 5.19
C ALA A 247 -7.42 16.79 5.48
N LYS A 248 -7.96 16.12 4.45
CA LYS A 248 -8.59 14.80 4.56
C LYS A 248 -7.58 13.73 4.99
N ILE A 249 -6.38 13.73 4.40
CA ILE A 249 -5.29 12.82 4.76
C ILE A 249 -4.90 13.03 6.23
N LYS A 250 -4.62 14.25 6.66
CA LYS A 250 -4.21 14.55 8.04
C LYS A 250 -5.21 14.07 9.08
N ARG A 251 -6.51 14.22 8.82
CA ARG A 251 -7.57 13.76 9.75
C ARG A 251 -7.57 12.23 9.91
N LYS A 252 -7.26 11.48 8.84
CA LYS A 252 -7.38 10.02 8.84
C LYS A 252 -6.08 9.29 9.21
N THR A 253 -4.91 9.92 8.99
CA THR A 253 -3.60 9.26 9.06
C THR A 253 -3.33 8.59 10.41
N ASN A 254 -3.53 9.29 11.53
CA ASN A 254 -3.20 8.73 12.85
C ASN A 254 -4.07 7.52 13.22
N GLY A 255 -5.38 7.60 13.01
CA GLY A 255 -6.29 6.49 13.27
C GLY A 255 -6.00 5.29 12.39
N TYR A 256 -5.87 5.52 11.08
CA TYR A 256 -5.53 4.48 10.13
C TYR A 256 -4.19 3.81 10.44
N PHE A 257 -3.16 4.58 10.77
CA PHE A 257 -1.84 4.04 11.10
C PHE A 257 -1.87 3.17 12.37
N ARG A 258 -2.59 3.60 13.40
CA ARG A 258 -2.79 2.81 14.62
C ARG A 258 -3.48 1.48 14.31
N ASN A 259 -4.52 1.51 13.50
CA ASN A 259 -5.18 0.29 13.04
C ASN A 259 -4.20 -0.60 12.27
N LEU A 260 -3.44 -0.03 11.32
CA LEU A 260 -2.44 -0.79 10.56
C LEU A 260 -1.45 -1.52 11.47
N VAL A 261 -0.95 -0.89 12.54
CA VAL A 261 -0.06 -1.52 13.52
C VAL A 261 -0.78 -2.66 14.27
N ARG A 262 -2.02 -2.45 14.71
CA ARG A 262 -2.81 -3.49 15.40
C ARG A 262 -3.05 -4.72 14.52
N TYR A 263 -3.38 -4.51 13.25
CA TYR A 263 -3.61 -5.61 12.30
C TYR A 263 -2.31 -6.25 11.81
N HIS A 264 -1.22 -5.50 11.75
CA HIS A 264 0.12 -6.09 11.62
C HIS A 264 0.37 -7.09 12.75
N ASN A 265 0.26 -6.65 14.01
CA ASN A 265 0.47 -7.50 15.18
C ASN A 265 -0.48 -8.72 15.21
N ARG A 266 -1.75 -8.51 14.86
CA ARG A 266 -2.74 -9.60 14.79
C ARG A 266 -2.36 -10.65 13.74
N TYR A 267 -1.80 -10.23 12.61
CA TYR A 267 -1.40 -11.11 11.52
C TYR A 267 -0.06 -11.82 11.78
N THR A 268 0.92 -11.12 12.36
CA THR A 268 2.29 -11.63 12.53
C THR A 268 2.55 -12.25 13.89
N GLY A 269 1.79 -11.87 14.90
CA GLY A 269 2.09 -12.17 16.32
C GLY A 269 3.11 -11.21 16.94
N ASP A 270 3.56 -10.19 16.20
CA ASP A 270 4.50 -9.20 16.71
C ASP A 270 3.87 -8.32 17.81
N LYS A 271 4.72 -7.58 18.52
CA LYS A 271 4.33 -6.63 19.57
C LYS A 271 4.80 -5.21 19.25
N VAL A 272 4.60 -4.80 18.00
CA VAL A 272 4.92 -3.45 17.55
C VAL A 272 4.02 -2.44 18.27
N SER A 273 4.59 -1.31 18.70
CA SER A 273 3.85 -0.30 19.45
C SER A 273 2.92 0.50 18.56
N ASP A 274 1.64 0.59 18.91
CA ASP A 274 0.63 1.44 18.29
C ASP A 274 0.48 2.83 18.99
N ALA A 275 1.29 3.08 20.02
CA ALA A 275 1.30 4.37 20.73
C ALA A 275 1.96 5.51 19.94
N LEU A 276 2.80 5.17 18.96
CA LEU A 276 3.52 6.13 18.16
C LEU A 276 2.63 6.71 17.05
N THR A 277 2.78 8.01 16.81
CA THR A 277 2.30 8.60 15.55
C THR A 277 3.15 8.11 14.36
N PRO A 278 2.67 8.18 13.11
CA PRO A 278 3.47 7.79 11.95
C PRO A 278 4.86 8.45 11.88
N ARG A 279 4.95 9.69 12.34
CA ARG A 279 6.20 10.45 12.35
C ARG A 279 7.17 9.96 13.42
N GLU A 280 6.69 9.71 14.62
CA GLU A 280 7.48 9.13 15.71
C GLU A 280 7.92 7.70 15.37
N PHE A 281 7.05 6.93 14.72
CA PHE A 281 7.36 5.60 14.23
C PHE A 281 8.47 5.62 13.18
N TYR A 282 8.40 6.55 12.21
CA TYR A 282 9.46 6.72 11.21
C TYR A 282 10.79 7.13 11.85
N LEU A 283 10.76 8.02 12.85
CA LEU A 283 11.95 8.37 13.64
C LEU A 283 12.55 7.12 14.29
N ALA A 284 11.74 6.38 15.06
CA ALA A 284 12.18 5.16 15.74
C ALA A 284 12.76 4.12 14.77
N GLN A 285 12.07 3.89 13.64
CA GLN A 285 12.55 2.99 12.58
C GLN A 285 13.88 3.47 11.96
N SER A 286 14.06 4.77 11.79
CA SER A 286 15.30 5.35 11.25
C SER A 286 16.46 5.18 12.21
N LEU A 287 16.22 5.38 13.50
CA LEU A 287 17.21 5.17 14.55
C LEU A 287 17.59 3.68 14.70
N LYS A 288 16.60 2.79 14.63
CA LYS A 288 16.82 1.32 14.59
C LYS A 288 17.76 0.93 13.43
N ARG A 289 17.64 1.60 12.28
CA ARG A 289 18.52 1.39 11.11
C ARG A 289 19.89 2.08 11.22
N GLY A 290 20.19 2.71 12.34
CA GLY A 290 21.48 3.36 12.60
C GLY A 290 21.63 4.75 11.99
N LEU A 291 20.55 5.41 11.52
CA LEU A 291 20.64 6.78 11.03
C LEU A 291 20.95 7.75 12.17
N THR A 292 21.81 8.72 11.89
CA THR A 292 22.12 9.83 12.79
C THR A 292 20.95 10.80 12.90
N TYR A 293 20.89 11.57 13.98
CA TYR A 293 19.85 12.62 14.16
C TYR A 293 19.87 13.66 13.03
N LYS A 294 21.06 13.97 12.48
CA LYS A 294 21.22 14.88 11.35
C LYS A 294 20.57 14.31 10.07
N GLU A 295 20.77 13.03 9.79
CA GLU A 295 20.16 12.37 8.64
C GLU A 295 18.64 12.26 8.79
N VAL A 296 18.16 11.92 9.99
CA VAL A 296 16.72 11.90 10.29
C VAL A 296 16.11 13.28 10.14
N ALA A 297 16.77 14.33 10.64
CA ALA A 297 16.33 15.72 10.52
C ALA A 297 16.18 16.12 9.04
N ALA A 298 17.18 15.80 8.21
CA ALA A 298 17.14 16.06 6.78
C ALA A 298 15.96 15.32 6.08
N ARG A 299 15.74 14.05 6.40
CA ARG A 299 14.66 13.24 5.83
C ARG A 299 13.27 13.70 6.26
N LEU A 300 13.11 14.12 7.53
CA LEU A 300 11.86 14.65 8.06
C LEU A 300 11.60 16.11 7.71
N GLY A 301 12.60 16.84 7.19
CA GLY A 301 12.49 18.27 6.89
C GLY A 301 12.37 19.13 8.16
N VAL A 302 13.08 18.78 9.24
CA VAL A 302 13.05 19.48 10.53
C VAL A 302 14.45 19.79 11.04
N SER A 303 14.54 20.59 12.10
CA SER A 303 15.83 20.84 12.79
C SER A 303 16.27 19.63 13.62
N VAL A 304 17.56 19.50 13.87
CA VAL A 304 18.10 18.46 14.77
C VAL A 304 17.54 18.61 16.19
N ALA A 305 17.30 19.82 16.66
CA ALA A 305 16.66 20.07 17.95
C ALA A 305 15.23 19.46 18.01
N ASN A 306 14.46 19.59 16.92
CA ASN A 306 13.14 18.92 16.82
C ASN A 306 13.25 17.40 16.83
N VAL A 307 14.32 16.83 16.25
CA VAL A 307 14.56 15.38 16.33
C VAL A 307 14.80 14.95 17.77
N HIS A 308 15.61 15.69 18.53
CA HIS A 308 15.81 15.44 19.97
C HIS A 308 14.49 15.41 20.75
N ASN A 309 13.62 16.42 20.55
CA ASN A 309 12.32 16.45 21.21
C ASN A 309 11.43 15.24 20.81
N LEU A 310 11.47 14.84 19.55
CA LEU A 310 10.75 13.66 19.09
C LEU A 310 11.32 12.37 19.70
N VAL A 311 12.64 12.26 19.88
CA VAL A 311 13.26 11.10 20.54
C VAL A 311 12.81 10.99 21.99
N VAL A 312 12.76 12.09 22.72
CA VAL A 312 12.23 12.11 24.09
C VAL A 312 10.80 11.61 24.12
N ALA A 313 9.93 12.14 23.26
CA ALA A 313 8.54 11.70 23.18
C ALA A 313 8.40 10.20 22.81
N VAL A 314 9.27 9.69 21.91
CA VAL A 314 9.30 8.26 21.54
C VAL A 314 9.74 7.41 22.73
N HIS A 315 10.79 7.81 23.45
CA HIS A 315 11.25 7.10 24.64
C HIS A 315 10.17 7.01 25.72
N GLU A 316 9.48 8.12 25.98
CA GLU A 316 8.36 8.15 26.93
C GLU A 316 7.23 7.19 26.52
N LYS A 317 6.78 7.27 25.27
CA LYS A 317 5.69 6.44 24.74
C LYS A 317 6.01 4.95 24.67
N LEU A 318 7.27 4.60 24.42
CA LEU A 318 7.74 3.23 24.37
C LEU A 318 8.19 2.68 25.73
N HIS A 319 8.25 3.54 26.75
CA HIS A 319 8.80 3.23 28.07
C HIS A 319 10.22 2.67 27.99
N ILE A 320 11.10 3.35 27.24
CA ILE A 320 12.50 2.97 27.02
C ILE A 320 13.43 4.11 27.46
N ARG A 321 14.70 3.77 27.73
CA ARG A 321 15.72 4.72 28.17
C ARG A 321 16.78 5.00 27.11
N SER A 322 16.83 4.19 26.06
CA SER A 322 17.86 4.32 25.01
C SER A 322 17.33 3.87 23.63
N ASN A 323 17.97 4.36 22.56
CA ASN A 323 17.63 3.94 21.20
C ASN A 323 17.86 2.44 20.93
N ARG A 324 18.70 1.76 21.73
CA ARG A 324 18.95 0.31 21.61
C ARG A 324 17.70 -0.53 21.96
N GLU A 325 16.84 0.01 22.80
CA GLU A 325 15.60 -0.64 23.21
C GLU A 325 14.43 -0.49 22.23
N ILE A 326 14.67 0.21 21.10
CA ILE A 326 13.66 0.34 20.02
C ILE A 326 13.43 -1.00 19.30
N GLU A 327 14.39 -1.94 19.38
CA GLU A 327 14.27 -3.27 18.76
C GLU A 327 13.02 -3.99 19.25
N GLY A 328 12.26 -4.59 18.32
CA GLY A 328 10.97 -5.24 18.60
C GLY A 328 9.79 -4.29 18.88
N LYS A 329 10.02 -2.97 18.98
CA LYS A 329 8.96 -1.97 19.17
C LYS A 329 8.44 -1.37 17.86
N VAL A 330 9.23 -1.49 16.79
CA VAL A 330 8.88 -1.07 15.42
C VAL A 330 9.33 -2.16 14.45
N TRP A 331 8.61 -2.32 13.29
CA TRP A 331 9.00 -3.27 12.23
C TRP A 331 10.23 -2.85 11.46
#